data_d4b40c2adc376e03fa526e465a6a25c7
#
_entry.id   d4b40c2adc376e03fa526e465a6a25c7
#
_cell.length_a   1.000
_cell.length_b   1.000
_cell.length_c   1.000
_cell.angle_alpha   90.00
_cell.angle_beta   90.00
_cell.angle_gamma   90.00
#
_symmetry.space_group_name_H-M   'P 1'
#
loop_
_entity.id
_entity.type
_entity.pdbx_description
1 polymer ?
#
loop_
_entity_poly.entity_id
_entity_poly.type
_entity_poly.pdbx_seq_one_letter_code
_entity_poly.pdbx_strand_id
1 'polypeptide(L)'
;MFVTEIRNIPYFDGHCDTIYECMGKGRSLRENSGHVDLMRGQRYGRRAQFFALFDNVRELPEGTAWTKLCQMHDWFCAQAAENADVMALCRTGAEVDAAAAQHKTAALLSIEGADLLDCDMAHLETAASWGVRLLNPVWNNANALCGTCAQEPERGLSARGVEFVARMEEMGIHTDVSHISDAGFWDVLRRAKRPVMASHSNSREPGLCPHRRNLTDDMFRAIRDTGGVVGINLYADFVGGDSMEQLIAHIERFLSLDGEKTVALGGDLDGCEALAAGFSGVQDVAKLYQALEERGYPQTLLEDIFWNNWRRIL
;
A
#
# COMPACT_ATOMS: atom_id res chain seq x y z
N MET A 1 -12.61 0.76 30.61
CA MET A 1 -12.84 1.13 29.22
C MET A 1 -13.22 -0.16 28.48
N PHE A 2 -14.29 -0.18 27.69
CA PHE A 2 -14.63 -1.39 26.92
C PHE A 2 -13.73 -1.40 25.68
N VAL A 3 -12.92 -2.43 25.52
CA VAL A 3 -12.09 -2.63 24.33
C VAL A 3 -12.99 -3.07 23.17
N THR A 4 -12.84 -2.44 22.01
CA THR A 4 -13.64 -2.78 20.83
C THR A 4 -13.39 -4.24 20.41
N GLU A 5 -14.47 -5.00 20.25
CA GLU A 5 -14.38 -6.38 19.76
C GLU A 5 -13.82 -6.40 18.32
N ILE A 6 -12.94 -7.34 18.02
CA ILE A 6 -12.23 -7.43 16.71
C ILE A 6 -13.20 -7.43 15.53
N ARG A 7 -14.35 -8.10 15.66
CA ARG A 7 -15.41 -8.14 14.62
C ARG A 7 -16.05 -6.77 14.32
N ASN A 8 -15.82 -5.75 15.16
CA ASN A 8 -16.29 -4.38 14.96
C ASN A 8 -15.17 -3.46 14.44
N ILE A 9 -13.92 -3.93 14.43
CA ILE A 9 -12.78 -3.18 13.91
C ILE A 9 -12.81 -3.25 12.37
N PRO A 10 -12.76 -2.11 11.66
CA PRO A 10 -12.54 -2.10 10.23
C PRO A 10 -11.06 -2.34 9.92
N TYR A 11 -10.78 -2.87 8.73
CA TYR A 11 -9.44 -3.11 8.24
C TYR A 11 -9.35 -2.74 6.76
N PHE A 12 -8.58 -1.71 6.44
CA PHE A 12 -8.25 -1.36 5.07
C PHE A 12 -6.75 -1.06 4.98
N ASP A 13 -6.03 -1.89 4.26
CA ASP A 13 -4.58 -1.80 4.13
C ASP A 13 -4.16 -1.48 2.70
N GLY A 14 -3.20 -0.57 2.56
CA GLY A 14 -2.74 0.01 1.30
C GLY A 14 -1.75 -0.84 0.51
N HIS A 15 -1.14 -1.88 1.13
CA HIS A 15 -0.10 -2.64 0.44
C HIS A 15 0.16 -4.02 1.05
N CYS A 16 0.21 -5.05 0.20
CA CYS A 16 0.80 -6.34 0.52
C CYS A 16 1.34 -7.05 -0.72
N ASP A 17 2.39 -7.87 -0.54
CA ASP A 17 3.02 -8.68 -1.60
C ASP A 17 2.55 -10.14 -1.60
N THR A 18 1.36 -10.38 -1.07
CA THR A 18 0.81 -11.72 -0.89
C THR A 18 0.65 -12.48 -2.20
N ILE A 19 0.46 -11.80 -3.33
CA ILE A 19 0.41 -12.43 -4.65
C ILE A 19 1.77 -13.07 -4.98
N TYR A 20 2.87 -12.29 -4.84
CA TYR A 20 4.24 -12.76 -5.05
C TYR A 20 4.56 -13.95 -4.15
N GLU A 21 4.30 -13.82 -2.86
CA GLU A 21 4.55 -14.85 -1.84
C GLU A 21 3.77 -16.13 -2.11
N CYS A 22 2.48 -16.04 -2.44
CA CYS A 22 1.63 -17.19 -2.69
C CYS A 22 1.99 -17.90 -4.00
N MET A 23 2.20 -17.14 -5.09
CA MET A 23 2.61 -17.73 -6.37
C MET A 23 3.96 -18.41 -6.29
N GLY A 24 4.95 -17.76 -5.66
CA GLY A 24 6.30 -18.31 -5.52
C GLY A 24 6.34 -19.61 -4.72
N LYS A 25 5.41 -19.80 -3.78
CA LYS A 25 5.35 -20.97 -2.90
C LYS A 25 4.19 -21.93 -3.19
N GLY A 26 3.44 -21.71 -4.27
CA GLY A 26 2.30 -22.55 -4.65
C GLY A 26 1.17 -22.57 -3.60
N ARG A 27 0.88 -21.41 -2.97
CA ARG A 27 -0.12 -21.25 -1.91
C ARG A 27 -1.40 -20.60 -2.43
N SER A 28 -2.50 -20.77 -1.70
CA SER A 28 -3.77 -20.09 -1.96
C SER A 28 -3.87 -18.77 -1.18
N LEU A 29 -4.65 -17.82 -1.69
CA LEU A 29 -5.06 -16.64 -0.92
C LEU A 29 -6.02 -16.99 0.21
N ARG A 30 -6.76 -18.11 0.12
CA ARG A 30 -7.77 -18.47 1.11
C ARG A 30 -7.18 -18.71 2.49
N GLU A 31 -6.22 -19.63 2.56
CA GLU A 31 -5.47 -19.98 3.78
C GLU A 31 -4.02 -20.23 3.40
N ASN A 32 -3.09 -19.60 4.10
CA ASN A 32 -1.67 -19.80 3.90
C ASN A 32 -0.87 -19.47 5.18
N SER A 33 0.43 -19.70 5.13
CA SER A 33 1.35 -19.41 6.24
C SER A 33 2.12 -18.09 6.06
N GLY A 34 1.73 -17.24 5.11
CA GLY A 34 2.24 -15.88 4.94
C GLY A 34 1.60 -14.90 5.94
N HIS A 35 1.84 -13.61 5.72
CA HIS A 35 1.28 -12.59 6.60
C HIS A 35 -0.20 -12.33 6.33
N VAL A 36 -0.68 -12.50 5.09
CA VAL A 36 -2.08 -12.25 4.72
C VAL A 36 -2.73 -13.50 4.17
N ASP A 37 -3.90 -13.83 4.69
CA ASP A 37 -4.87 -14.71 4.02
C ASP A 37 -6.31 -14.26 4.29
N LEU A 38 -7.22 -14.73 3.45
CA LEU A 38 -8.62 -14.33 3.50
C LEU A 38 -9.30 -14.79 4.78
N MET A 39 -8.98 -15.98 5.29
CA MET A 39 -9.66 -16.57 6.45
C MET A 39 -9.25 -15.91 7.76
N ARG A 40 -7.96 -15.61 7.96
CA ARG A 40 -7.51 -14.81 9.12
C ARG A 40 -8.07 -13.40 9.08
N GLY A 41 -8.22 -12.82 7.88
CA GLY A 41 -8.86 -11.52 7.69
C GLY A 41 -10.34 -11.49 8.06
N GLN A 42 -11.06 -12.64 8.03
CA GLN A 42 -12.50 -12.73 8.35
C GLN A 42 -12.85 -12.26 9.77
N ARG A 43 -11.89 -12.14 10.65
CA ARG A 43 -12.10 -11.64 12.02
C ARG A 43 -12.53 -10.17 12.11
N TYR A 44 -12.22 -9.37 11.08
CA TYR A 44 -12.55 -7.95 11.03
C TYR A 44 -13.98 -7.73 10.52
N GLY A 45 -14.65 -6.66 10.97
CA GLY A 45 -16.03 -6.34 10.57
C GLY A 45 -16.15 -5.96 9.11
N ARG A 46 -15.27 -5.08 8.65
CA ARG A 46 -15.11 -4.65 7.25
C ARG A 46 -13.67 -4.86 6.83
N ARG A 47 -13.46 -5.33 5.62
CA ARG A 47 -12.11 -5.69 5.15
C ARG A 47 -11.87 -5.21 3.74
N ALA A 48 -10.75 -4.53 3.53
CA ALA A 48 -10.26 -4.17 2.21
C ALA A 48 -8.73 -4.26 2.19
N GLN A 49 -8.16 -4.63 1.05
CA GLN A 49 -6.73 -4.80 0.87
C GLN A 49 -6.33 -4.43 -0.54
N PHE A 50 -5.30 -3.60 -0.68
CA PHE A 50 -4.56 -3.50 -1.93
C PHE A 50 -3.57 -4.65 -2.03
N PHE A 51 -3.70 -5.44 -3.09
CA PHE A 51 -2.79 -6.52 -3.45
C PHE A 51 -1.86 -6.02 -4.54
N ALA A 52 -0.57 -5.99 -4.26
CA ALA A 52 0.43 -5.58 -5.24
C ALA A 52 0.73 -6.72 -6.22
N LEU A 53 0.72 -6.39 -7.49
CA LEU A 53 1.41 -7.17 -8.51
C LEU A 53 2.87 -6.72 -8.48
N PHE A 54 3.72 -7.53 -7.90
CA PHE A 54 5.13 -7.25 -7.63
C PHE A 54 6.01 -8.45 -7.98
N ASP A 55 7.16 -8.20 -8.59
CA ASP A 55 8.29 -9.15 -8.65
C ASP A 55 9.61 -8.37 -8.80
N ASN A 56 10.70 -8.94 -8.33
CA ASN A 56 12.03 -8.36 -8.52
C ASN A 56 12.49 -8.58 -9.97
N VAL A 57 12.28 -7.58 -10.81
CA VAL A 57 12.59 -7.66 -12.25
C VAL A 57 14.04 -8.04 -12.53
N ARG A 58 14.98 -7.74 -11.63
CA ARG A 58 16.39 -8.13 -11.77
C ARG A 58 16.64 -9.62 -11.59
N GLU A 59 15.72 -10.33 -10.99
CA GLU A 59 15.79 -11.78 -10.82
C GLU A 59 15.03 -12.52 -11.92
N LEU A 60 14.27 -11.80 -12.75
CA LEU A 60 13.57 -12.36 -13.89
C LEU A 60 14.49 -12.47 -15.12
N PRO A 61 14.27 -13.45 -16.00
CA PRO A 61 14.92 -13.48 -17.30
C PRO A 61 14.62 -12.21 -18.09
N GLU A 62 15.62 -11.70 -18.82
CA GLU A 62 15.48 -10.49 -19.63
C GLU A 62 14.26 -10.57 -20.59
N GLY A 63 13.49 -9.49 -20.65
CA GLY A 63 12.30 -9.38 -21.52
C GLY A 63 11.08 -10.16 -21.05
N THR A 64 11.06 -10.69 -19.80
CA THR A 64 9.92 -11.48 -19.31
C THR A 64 9.07 -10.74 -18.26
N ALA A 65 9.42 -9.50 -17.90
CA ALA A 65 8.74 -8.73 -16.85
C ALA A 65 7.23 -8.57 -17.13
N TRP A 66 6.86 -8.14 -18.32
CA TRP A 66 5.46 -8.03 -18.74
C TRP A 66 4.72 -9.38 -18.72
N THR A 67 5.35 -10.44 -19.22
CA THR A 67 4.76 -11.78 -19.19
C THR A 67 4.50 -12.24 -17.75
N LYS A 68 5.45 -11.95 -16.85
CA LYS A 68 5.31 -12.27 -15.43
C LYS A 68 4.15 -11.51 -14.80
N LEU A 69 4.04 -10.20 -15.07
CA LEU A 69 2.93 -9.38 -14.61
C LEU A 69 1.56 -9.93 -15.07
N CYS A 70 1.44 -10.31 -16.34
CA CYS A 70 0.23 -10.94 -16.87
C CYS A 70 -0.10 -12.25 -16.13
N GLN A 71 0.89 -13.10 -15.86
CA GLN A 71 0.70 -14.34 -15.11
C GLN A 71 0.22 -14.08 -13.68
N MET A 72 0.75 -13.04 -13.01
CA MET A 72 0.32 -12.67 -11.66
C MET A 72 -1.12 -12.16 -11.66
N HIS A 73 -1.49 -11.32 -12.62
CA HIS A 73 -2.86 -10.86 -12.79
C HIS A 73 -3.84 -12.03 -13.02
N ASP A 74 -3.51 -12.94 -13.94
CA ASP A 74 -4.37 -14.09 -14.25
C ASP A 74 -4.53 -15.01 -13.03
N TRP A 75 -3.44 -15.25 -12.32
CA TRP A 75 -3.47 -16.02 -11.07
C TRP A 75 -4.37 -15.35 -10.01
N PHE A 76 -4.22 -14.03 -9.82
CA PHE A 76 -5.04 -13.29 -8.87
C PHE A 76 -6.54 -13.33 -9.24
N CYS A 77 -6.86 -13.20 -10.52
CA CYS A 77 -8.24 -13.34 -11.00
C CYS A 77 -8.80 -14.75 -10.74
N ALA A 78 -8.00 -15.80 -10.95
CA ALA A 78 -8.38 -17.17 -10.63
C ALA A 78 -8.63 -17.35 -9.13
N GLN A 79 -7.74 -16.83 -8.27
CA GLN A 79 -7.93 -16.85 -6.82
C GLN A 79 -9.18 -16.08 -6.39
N ALA A 80 -9.48 -14.96 -7.00
CA ALA A 80 -10.70 -14.21 -6.71
C ALA A 80 -11.97 -14.99 -7.10
N ALA A 81 -11.95 -15.69 -8.22
CA ALA A 81 -13.06 -16.54 -8.66
C ALA A 81 -13.28 -17.75 -7.73
N GLU A 82 -12.19 -18.42 -7.35
CA GLU A 82 -12.22 -19.56 -6.41
C GLU A 82 -12.73 -19.17 -5.01
N ASN A 83 -12.49 -17.93 -4.59
CA ASN A 83 -12.81 -17.40 -3.27
C ASN A 83 -13.97 -16.39 -3.29
N ALA A 84 -14.84 -16.44 -4.30
CA ALA A 84 -15.94 -15.48 -4.47
C ALA A 84 -16.95 -15.48 -3.31
N ASP A 85 -16.93 -16.47 -2.44
CA ASP A 85 -17.69 -16.52 -1.20
C ASP A 85 -17.17 -15.55 -0.12
N VAL A 86 -15.87 -15.27 -0.08
CA VAL A 86 -15.18 -14.47 0.96
C VAL A 86 -14.42 -13.23 0.42
N MET A 87 -14.33 -13.07 -0.90
CA MET A 87 -13.57 -12.01 -1.56
C MET A 87 -14.36 -11.44 -2.74
N ALA A 88 -14.16 -10.16 -3.04
CA ALA A 88 -14.67 -9.51 -4.25
C ALA A 88 -13.63 -8.55 -4.82
N LEU A 89 -13.40 -8.60 -6.13
CA LEU A 89 -12.57 -7.60 -6.82
C LEU A 89 -13.31 -6.25 -6.85
N CYS A 90 -12.63 -5.19 -6.44
CA CYS A 90 -13.19 -3.85 -6.35
C CYS A 90 -12.30 -2.84 -7.08
N ARG A 91 -12.95 -1.82 -7.65
CA ARG A 91 -12.30 -0.71 -8.38
C ARG A 91 -12.73 0.66 -7.87
N THR A 92 -13.83 0.70 -7.14
CA THR A 92 -14.47 1.92 -6.65
C THR A 92 -14.84 1.78 -5.18
N GLY A 93 -14.96 2.91 -4.48
CA GLY A 93 -15.43 2.90 -3.11
C GLY A 93 -16.85 2.30 -2.93
N ALA A 94 -17.73 2.45 -3.91
CA ALA A 94 -19.05 1.83 -3.87
C ALA A 94 -18.98 0.29 -3.91
N GLU A 95 -18.06 -0.26 -4.71
CA GLU A 95 -17.80 -1.72 -4.75
C GLU A 95 -17.17 -2.22 -3.45
N VAL A 96 -16.26 -1.42 -2.83
CA VAL A 96 -15.70 -1.71 -1.51
C VAL A 96 -16.80 -1.77 -0.45
N ASP A 97 -17.71 -0.80 -0.43
CA ASP A 97 -18.84 -0.80 0.51
C ASP A 97 -19.76 -1.99 0.28
N ALA A 98 -20.04 -2.35 -0.98
CA ALA A 98 -20.87 -3.49 -1.33
C ALA A 98 -20.24 -4.83 -0.92
N ALA A 99 -18.94 -4.99 -1.08
CA ALA A 99 -18.18 -6.16 -0.62
C ALA A 99 -18.21 -6.27 0.92
N ALA A 100 -17.96 -5.15 1.62
CA ALA A 100 -18.03 -5.07 3.08
C ALA A 100 -19.41 -5.43 3.63
N ALA A 101 -20.49 -4.95 2.99
CA ALA A 101 -21.86 -5.28 3.36
C ALA A 101 -22.19 -6.78 3.19
N GLN A 102 -21.48 -7.49 2.31
CA GLN A 102 -21.57 -8.93 2.12
C GLN A 102 -20.58 -9.72 2.99
N HIS A 103 -19.87 -9.06 3.91
CA HIS A 103 -18.80 -9.67 4.72
C HIS A 103 -17.68 -10.31 3.88
N LYS A 104 -17.38 -9.77 2.70
CA LYS A 104 -16.28 -10.17 1.84
C LYS A 104 -15.09 -9.22 2.01
N THR A 105 -13.90 -9.71 1.75
CA THR A 105 -12.71 -8.86 1.59
C THR A 105 -12.81 -8.13 0.25
N ALA A 106 -12.86 -6.80 0.29
CA ALA A 106 -12.74 -5.98 -0.91
C ALA A 106 -11.26 -6.00 -1.36
N ALA A 107 -11.00 -6.61 -2.50
CA ALA A 107 -9.65 -6.73 -3.05
C ALA A 107 -9.44 -5.74 -4.18
N LEU A 108 -8.42 -4.91 -4.03
CA LEU A 108 -8.01 -3.90 -5.00
C LEU A 108 -6.65 -4.26 -5.58
N LEU A 109 -6.37 -3.85 -6.81
CA LEU A 109 -5.08 -4.07 -7.46
C LEU A 109 -4.19 -2.83 -7.39
N SER A 110 -2.94 -3.05 -7.05
CA SER A 110 -1.82 -2.13 -7.28
C SER A 110 -0.71 -2.78 -8.10
N ILE A 111 0.22 -1.99 -8.61
CA ILE A 111 1.46 -2.48 -9.22
C ILE A 111 2.62 -1.79 -8.51
N GLU A 112 3.60 -2.57 -8.08
CA GLU A 112 4.79 -2.04 -7.46
C GLU A 112 6.00 -2.16 -8.40
N GLY A 113 6.40 -1.01 -8.96
CA GLY A 113 7.46 -0.90 -9.95
C GLY A 113 6.96 -0.97 -11.40
N ALA A 114 7.03 0.17 -12.11
CA ALA A 114 6.68 0.23 -13.53
C ALA A 114 7.64 -0.59 -14.44
N ASP A 115 8.71 -1.13 -13.87
CA ASP A 115 9.59 -2.09 -14.54
C ASP A 115 8.82 -3.33 -15.01
N LEU A 116 7.84 -3.79 -14.24
CA LEU A 116 6.96 -4.90 -14.63
C LEU A 116 6.11 -4.60 -15.87
N LEU A 117 5.90 -3.31 -16.16
CA LEU A 117 5.25 -2.80 -17.37
C LEU A 117 6.28 -2.50 -18.48
N ASP A 118 7.55 -2.87 -18.34
CA ASP A 118 8.65 -2.41 -19.20
C ASP A 118 8.72 -0.88 -19.33
N CYS A 119 8.15 -0.13 -18.37
CA CYS A 119 7.89 1.30 -18.45
C CYS A 119 7.14 1.70 -19.74
N ASP A 120 6.32 0.85 -20.31
CA ASP A 120 5.64 1.01 -21.61
C ASP A 120 4.20 1.51 -21.44
N MET A 121 3.78 2.45 -22.31
CA MET A 121 2.46 3.07 -22.24
C MET A 121 1.33 2.12 -22.61
N ALA A 122 1.55 1.19 -23.57
CA ALA A 122 0.52 0.23 -23.95
C ALA A 122 0.28 -0.82 -22.85
N HIS A 123 1.36 -1.23 -22.17
CA HIS A 123 1.25 -2.08 -20.99
C HIS A 123 0.53 -1.37 -19.83
N LEU A 124 0.80 -0.07 -19.63
CA LEU A 124 0.07 0.74 -18.64
C LEU A 124 -1.42 0.81 -18.97
N GLU A 125 -1.80 1.04 -20.24
CA GLU A 125 -3.20 1.06 -20.67
C GLU A 125 -3.89 -0.29 -20.42
N THR A 126 -3.19 -1.39 -20.66
CA THR A 126 -3.68 -2.74 -20.35
C THR A 126 -3.90 -2.92 -18.85
N ALA A 127 -2.93 -2.54 -18.01
CA ALA A 127 -3.03 -2.60 -16.54
C ALA A 127 -4.19 -1.75 -16.00
N ALA A 128 -4.42 -0.56 -16.60
CA ALA A 128 -5.57 0.28 -16.26
C ALA A 128 -6.90 -0.46 -16.52
N SER A 129 -6.99 -1.22 -17.62
CA SER A 129 -8.17 -2.00 -17.97
C SER A 129 -8.45 -3.13 -16.95
N TRP A 130 -7.44 -3.67 -16.31
CA TRP A 130 -7.56 -4.66 -15.22
C TRP A 130 -8.19 -4.05 -13.95
N GLY A 131 -8.16 -2.73 -13.83
CA GLY A 131 -8.70 -2.01 -12.68
C GLY A 131 -7.66 -1.67 -11.63
N VAL A 132 -6.39 -1.62 -11.98
CA VAL A 132 -5.32 -1.09 -11.11
C VAL A 132 -5.66 0.32 -10.66
N ARG A 133 -5.46 0.63 -9.37
CA ARG A 133 -5.76 1.93 -8.76
C ARG A 133 -4.57 2.65 -8.17
N LEU A 134 -3.51 1.92 -7.81
CA LEU A 134 -2.22 2.45 -7.34
C LEU A 134 -1.09 1.90 -8.20
N LEU A 135 -0.08 2.72 -8.50
CA LEU A 135 1.12 2.27 -9.18
C LEU A 135 2.33 3.06 -8.69
N ASN A 136 3.36 2.34 -8.26
CA ASN A 136 4.68 2.89 -7.94
C ASN A 136 5.50 3.02 -9.24
N PRO A 137 5.97 4.21 -9.63
CA PRO A 137 6.85 4.36 -10.80
C PRO A 137 8.13 3.53 -10.71
N VAL A 138 8.59 3.25 -9.52
CA VAL A 138 9.80 2.48 -9.20
C VAL A 138 9.58 1.63 -7.95
N TRP A 139 10.33 0.53 -7.85
CA TRP A 139 10.60 -0.20 -6.60
C TRP A 139 12.00 0.17 -6.08
N ASN A 140 12.82 -0.78 -5.68
CA ASN A 140 14.19 -0.52 -5.16
C ASN A 140 15.23 -0.23 -6.26
N ASN A 141 14.89 -0.46 -7.52
CA ASN A 141 15.78 -0.26 -8.65
C ASN A 141 15.39 0.98 -9.45
N ALA A 142 16.37 1.84 -9.73
CA ALA A 142 16.17 2.93 -10.68
C ALA A 142 15.87 2.39 -12.08
N ASN A 143 14.90 2.98 -12.77
CA ASN A 143 14.45 2.55 -14.09
C ASN A 143 14.41 3.71 -15.11
N ALA A 144 13.80 3.51 -16.27
CA ALA A 144 13.69 4.55 -17.29
C ALA A 144 12.89 5.77 -16.84
N LEU A 145 12.05 5.66 -15.80
CA LEU A 145 11.16 6.75 -15.34
C LEU A 145 11.80 7.60 -14.25
N CYS A 146 12.44 7.00 -13.25
CA CYS A 146 12.88 7.70 -12.06
C CYS A 146 14.01 6.97 -11.31
N GLY A 147 14.72 7.71 -10.43
CA GLY A 147 15.55 7.15 -9.36
C GLY A 147 14.72 6.69 -8.16
N THR A 148 15.34 5.95 -7.25
CA THR A 148 14.72 5.43 -6.03
C THR A 148 15.44 5.93 -4.79
N CYS A 149 14.85 5.75 -3.62
CA CYS A 149 15.52 6.04 -2.35
C CYS A 149 16.77 5.17 -2.12
N ALA A 150 16.83 3.98 -2.72
CA ALA A 150 17.94 3.03 -2.61
C ALA A 150 18.98 3.21 -3.73
N GLN A 151 18.55 3.58 -4.94
CA GLN A 151 19.42 3.69 -6.11
C GLN A 151 19.16 5.01 -6.86
N GLU A 152 20.22 5.77 -7.16
CA GLU A 152 20.14 7.08 -7.78
C GLU A 152 19.23 8.07 -7.02
N PRO A 153 19.42 8.26 -5.71
CA PRO A 153 18.47 8.99 -4.86
C PRO A 153 18.32 10.48 -5.21
N GLU A 154 19.25 11.04 -6.00
CA GLU A 154 19.20 12.43 -6.47
C GLU A 154 18.58 12.57 -7.86
N ARG A 155 18.23 11.45 -8.53
CA ARG A 155 17.59 11.48 -9.85
C ARG A 155 16.08 11.56 -9.73
N GLY A 156 15.50 12.63 -10.26
CA GLY A 156 14.05 12.82 -10.37
C GLY A 156 13.42 12.07 -11.55
N LEU A 157 12.21 12.47 -11.92
CA LEU A 157 11.52 11.95 -13.11
C LEU A 157 12.29 12.31 -14.40
N SER A 158 12.50 11.33 -15.27
CA SER A 158 12.91 11.58 -16.66
C SER A 158 11.75 12.22 -17.44
N ALA A 159 12.01 12.67 -18.67
CA ALA A 159 10.93 13.13 -19.56
C ALA A 159 9.86 12.05 -19.76
N ARG A 160 10.28 10.79 -19.96
CA ARG A 160 9.38 9.63 -20.05
C ARG A 160 8.61 9.39 -18.74
N GLY A 161 9.26 9.57 -17.58
CA GLY A 161 8.63 9.48 -16.27
C GLY A 161 7.52 10.50 -16.08
N VAL A 162 7.74 11.75 -16.53
CA VAL A 162 6.72 12.81 -16.49
C VAL A 162 5.49 12.43 -17.33
N GLU A 163 5.71 11.94 -18.55
CA GLU A 163 4.63 11.50 -19.45
C GLU A 163 3.87 10.30 -18.87
N PHE A 164 4.62 9.33 -18.30
CA PHE A 164 4.06 8.11 -17.73
C PHE A 164 3.15 8.43 -16.52
N VAL A 165 3.62 9.24 -15.57
CA VAL A 165 2.83 9.67 -14.41
C VAL A 165 1.59 10.47 -14.84
N ALA A 166 1.71 11.37 -15.82
CA ALA A 166 0.56 12.09 -16.35
C ALA A 166 -0.48 11.15 -16.96
N ARG A 167 -0.03 10.11 -17.68
CA ARG A 167 -0.92 9.12 -18.28
C ARG A 167 -1.61 8.25 -17.21
N MET A 168 -0.91 7.88 -16.12
CA MET A 168 -1.53 7.21 -14.97
C MET A 168 -2.71 8.00 -14.43
N GLU A 169 -2.53 9.29 -14.18
CA GLU A 169 -3.58 10.17 -13.65
C GLU A 169 -4.80 10.28 -14.58
N GLU A 170 -4.57 10.39 -15.90
CA GLU A 170 -5.64 10.40 -16.90
C GLU A 170 -6.49 9.13 -16.88
N MET A 171 -5.87 7.99 -16.58
CA MET A 171 -6.54 6.69 -16.48
C MET A 171 -7.14 6.41 -15.10
N GLY A 172 -7.03 7.33 -14.15
CA GLY A 172 -7.56 7.16 -12.81
C GLY A 172 -6.70 6.28 -11.91
N ILE A 173 -5.43 6.10 -12.24
CA ILE A 173 -4.44 5.41 -11.41
C ILE A 173 -3.73 6.48 -10.56
N HIS A 174 -3.73 6.32 -9.25
CA HIS A 174 -2.99 7.20 -8.34
C HIS A 174 -1.51 6.86 -8.38
N THR A 175 -0.66 7.89 -8.39
CA THR A 175 0.78 7.72 -8.23
C THR A 175 1.11 7.40 -6.77
N ASP A 176 1.77 6.28 -6.56
CA ASP A 176 2.31 5.88 -5.28
C ASP A 176 3.80 6.25 -5.21
N VAL A 177 4.15 7.09 -4.25
CA VAL A 177 5.52 7.60 -4.08
C VAL A 177 6.35 6.79 -3.09
N SER A 178 5.84 5.66 -2.59
CA SER A 178 6.68 4.71 -1.86
C SER A 178 7.84 4.25 -2.76
N HIS A 179 9.05 4.10 -2.22
CA HIS A 179 10.30 3.78 -2.92
C HIS A 179 10.95 4.88 -3.78
N ILE A 180 10.21 5.91 -4.19
CA ILE A 180 10.74 6.93 -5.10
C ILE A 180 11.89 7.73 -4.46
N SER A 181 12.79 8.26 -5.28
CA SER A 181 13.82 9.21 -4.82
C SER A 181 13.21 10.51 -4.27
N ASP A 182 13.91 11.21 -3.40
CA ASP A 182 13.45 12.52 -2.89
C ASP A 182 13.23 13.52 -4.05
N ALA A 183 14.11 13.52 -5.05
CA ALA A 183 13.94 14.35 -6.25
C ALA A 183 12.71 13.96 -7.06
N GLY A 184 12.47 12.65 -7.25
CA GLY A 184 11.29 12.10 -7.94
C GLY A 184 10.01 12.41 -7.19
N PHE A 185 10.01 12.32 -5.86
CA PHE A 185 8.90 12.71 -5.02
C PHE A 185 8.43 14.14 -5.34
N TRP A 186 9.35 15.12 -5.28
CA TRP A 186 9.02 16.51 -5.56
C TRP A 186 8.64 16.75 -7.03
N ASP A 187 9.19 15.96 -7.97
CA ASP A 187 8.78 16.02 -9.37
C ASP A 187 7.34 15.55 -9.57
N VAL A 188 6.89 14.50 -8.89
CA VAL A 188 5.49 14.04 -8.89
C VAL A 188 4.60 15.11 -8.28
N LEU A 189 4.91 15.58 -7.07
CA LEU A 189 4.07 16.53 -6.33
C LEU A 189 3.84 17.86 -7.08
N ARG A 190 4.89 18.37 -7.77
CA ARG A 190 4.77 19.60 -8.57
C ARG A 190 3.84 19.46 -9.77
N ARG A 191 3.54 18.27 -10.22
CA ARG A 191 2.75 17.98 -11.42
C ARG A 191 1.40 17.35 -11.12
N ALA A 192 1.22 16.83 -9.93
CA ALA A 192 0.03 16.10 -9.51
C ALA A 192 -1.24 16.94 -9.69
N LYS A 193 -2.21 16.37 -10.37
CA LYS A 193 -3.59 16.90 -10.53
C LYS A 193 -4.59 16.07 -9.74
N ARG A 194 -4.15 14.96 -9.19
CA ARG A 194 -4.91 14.03 -8.37
C ARG A 194 -4.19 13.80 -7.04
N PRO A 195 -4.88 13.30 -6.01
CA PRO A 195 -4.23 12.91 -4.76
C PRO A 195 -3.07 11.94 -5.00
N VAL A 196 -1.92 12.23 -4.38
CA VAL A 196 -0.70 11.39 -4.41
C VAL A 196 -0.70 10.50 -3.19
N MET A 197 -0.30 9.24 -3.35
CA MET A 197 -0.29 8.24 -2.28
C MET A 197 1.14 7.84 -1.91
N ALA A 198 1.32 7.47 -0.65
CA ALA A 198 2.44 6.66 -0.20
C ALA A 198 1.84 5.42 0.47
N SER A 199 1.72 4.33 -0.27
CA SER A 199 0.96 3.16 0.19
C SER A 199 1.53 2.52 1.46
N HIS A 200 2.86 2.60 1.68
CA HIS A 200 3.56 1.97 2.81
C HIS A 200 4.83 2.75 3.18
N SER A 201 4.69 3.87 3.92
CA SER A 201 5.82 4.74 4.31
C SER A 201 5.62 5.36 5.69
N ASN A 202 6.70 5.40 6.48
CA ASN A 202 6.71 5.94 7.84
C ASN A 202 7.31 7.35 7.90
N SER A 203 7.46 7.92 9.09
CA SER A 203 8.10 9.21 9.30
C SER A 203 9.63 9.08 9.33
N ARG A 204 10.32 9.98 8.58
CA ARG A 204 11.78 10.11 8.57
C ARG A 204 12.30 11.01 9.70
N GLU A 205 11.45 11.37 10.66
CA GLU A 205 11.87 12.19 11.81
C GLU A 205 13.11 11.57 12.48
N PRO A 206 14.21 12.33 12.74
CA PRO A 206 15.45 11.80 13.33
C PRO A 206 15.25 11.08 14.67
N GLY A 207 14.23 11.47 15.45
CA GLY A 207 13.89 10.81 16.71
C GLY A 207 13.14 9.49 16.56
N LEU A 208 12.71 9.13 15.34
CA LEU A 208 11.99 7.89 15.03
C LEU A 208 12.86 6.98 14.17
N CYS A 209 12.76 7.12 12.85
CA CYS A 209 13.54 6.31 11.91
C CYS A 209 13.99 7.15 10.71
N PRO A 210 15.23 7.65 10.69
CA PRO A 210 15.74 8.53 9.63
C PRO A 210 16.09 7.79 8.32
N HIS A 211 15.48 6.63 8.07
CA HIS A 211 15.71 5.86 6.86
C HIS A 211 15.14 6.60 5.63
N ARG A 212 15.88 6.61 4.50
CA ARG A 212 15.46 7.32 3.28
C ARG A 212 14.16 6.79 2.65
N ARG A 213 13.75 5.59 3.00
CA ARG A 213 12.47 5.00 2.59
C ARG A 213 11.27 5.70 3.20
N ASN A 214 11.47 6.36 4.34
CA ASN A 214 10.46 7.10 5.08
C ASN A 214 10.30 8.54 4.57
N LEU A 215 9.20 9.19 4.91
CA LEU A 215 8.84 10.53 4.47
C LEU A 215 9.33 11.60 5.47
N THR A 216 9.89 12.69 4.97
CA THR A 216 10.08 13.89 5.80
C THR A 216 8.73 14.54 6.12
N ASP A 217 8.71 15.41 7.14
CA ASP A 217 7.50 16.18 7.47
C ASP A 217 6.95 16.97 6.29
N ASP A 218 7.84 17.58 5.50
CA ASP A 218 7.43 18.38 4.34
C ASP A 218 6.85 17.49 3.23
N MET A 219 7.39 16.28 3.04
CA MET A 219 6.82 15.29 2.12
C MET A 219 5.43 14.86 2.59
N PHE A 220 5.27 14.59 3.88
CA PHE A 220 3.98 14.22 4.43
C PHE A 220 2.94 15.34 4.23
N ARG A 221 3.30 16.59 4.59
CA ARG A 221 2.42 17.76 4.37
C ARG A 221 2.05 17.90 2.90
N ALA A 222 3.00 17.73 1.99
CA ALA A 222 2.75 17.82 0.56
C ALA A 222 1.75 16.76 0.07
N ILE A 223 1.85 15.50 0.54
CA ILE A 223 0.85 14.45 0.25
C ILE A 223 -0.51 14.85 0.82
N ARG A 224 -0.57 15.26 2.09
CA ARG A 224 -1.79 15.72 2.76
C ARG A 224 -2.48 16.81 1.95
N ASP A 225 -1.74 17.80 1.49
CA ASP A 225 -2.26 18.97 0.78
C ASP A 225 -2.81 18.62 -0.61
N THR A 226 -2.40 17.48 -1.21
CA THR A 226 -3.08 16.93 -2.41
C THR A 226 -4.39 16.20 -2.07
N GLY A 227 -4.71 16.01 -0.81
CA GLY A 227 -5.77 15.12 -0.36
C GLY A 227 -5.38 13.64 -0.41
N GLY A 228 -4.08 13.33 -0.41
CA GLY A 228 -3.55 11.98 -0.49
C GLY A 228 -3.64 11.17 0.80
N VAL A 229 -3.06 9.97 0.77
CA VAL A 229 -3.03 9.02 1.89
C VAL A 229 -1.62 8.49 2.07
N VAL A 230 -1.23 8.29 3.33
CA VAL A 230 0.03 7.65 3.73
C VAL A 230 -0.29 6.43 4.57
N GLY A 231 0.03 5.25 4.07
CA GLY A 231 -0.08 3.98 4.78
C GLY A 231 1.12 3.75 5.70
N ILE A 232 0.87 3.48 6.98
CA ILE A 232 1.90 3.14 7.96
C ILE A 232 2.45 1.74 7.66
N ASN A 233 3.76 1.68 7.39
CA ASN A 233 4.50 0.46 7.12
C ASN A 233 4.83 -0.27 8.43
N LEU A 234 4.64 -1.59 8.45
CA LEU A 234 4.90 -2.43 9.62
C LEU A 234 6.29 -3.08 9.61
N TYR A 235 7.10 -2.88 8.58
CA TYR A 235 8.45 -3.43 8.53
C TYR A 235 9.34 -2.82 9.63
N ALA A 236 9.92 -3.68 10.45
CA ALA A 236 10.68 -3.27 11.65
C ALA A 236 11.81 -2.29 11.34
N ASP A 237 12.51 -2.46 10.20
CA ASP A 237 13.60 -1.57 9.78
C ASP A 237 13.11 -0.15 9.46
N PHE A 238 11.89 0.01 8.94
CA PHE A 238 11.31 1.32 8.62
C PHE A 238 10.53 1.92 9.79
N VAL A 239 10.17 1.12 10.78
CA VAL A 239 9.70 1.58 12.09
C VAL A 239 10.87 2.03 12.97
N GLY A 240 12.07 1.52 12.74
CA GLY A 240 13.26 1.81 13.56
C GLY A 240 13.28 1.00 14.86
N GLY A 241 12.58 -0.14 14.88
CA GLY A 241 12.51 -1.08 15.99
C GLY A 241 11.25 -1.94 15.93
N ASP A 242 11.03 -2.74 16.97
CA ASP A 242 10.01 -3.78 17.00
C ASP A 242 8.89 -3.55 18.03
N SER A 243 8.83 -2.36 18.66
CA SER A 243 7.83 -2.09 19.69
C SER A 243 6.55 -1.41 19.15
N MET A 244 5.43 -1.64 19.83
CA MET A 244 4.16 -0.96 19.55
C MET A 244 4.28 0.56 19.76
N GLU A 245 5.05 1.00 20.74
CA GLU A 245 5.30 2.40 21.03
C GLU A 245 5.98 3.11 19.88
N GLN A 246 7.00 2.48 19.27
CA GLN A 246 7.69 3.03 18.11
C GLN A 246 6.76 3.11 16.89
N LEU A 247 5.97 2.08 16.64
CA LEU A 247 4.99 2.08 15.56
C LEU A 247 3.96 3.21 15.74
N ILE A 248 3.40 3.34 16.94
CA ILE A 248 2.43 4.40 17.26
C ILE A 248 3.07 5.79 17.14
N ALA A 249 4.34 5.96 17.52
CA ALA A 249 5.03 7.24 17.41
C ALA A 249 5.07 7.79 15.97
N HIS A 250 5.15 6.93 14.93
CA HIS A 250 5.01 7.37 13.54
C HIS A 250 3.61 7.91 13.24
N ILE A 251 2.57 7.24 13.73
CA ILE A 251 1.18 7.71 13.60
C ILE A 251 1.03 9.07 14.30
N GLU A 252 1.47 9.16 15.54
CA GLU A 252 1.41 10.40 16.34
C GLU A 252 2.19 11.54 15.68
N ARG A 253 3.36 11.24 15.07
CA ARG A 253 4.09 12.25 14.31
C ARG A 253 3.24 12.81 13.17
N PHE A 254 2.66 11.96 12.36
CA PHE A 254 1.82 12.39 11.26
C PHE A 254 0.53 13.09 11.70
N LEU A 255 -0.08 12.64 12.79
CA LEU A 255 -1.23 13.34 13.38
C LEU A 255 -0.84 14.74 13.86
N SER A 256 0.37 14.93 14.43
CA SER A 256 0.87 16.26 14.82
C SER A 256 1.08 17.23 13.65
N LEU A 257 0.99 16.73 12.42
CA LEU A 257 1.07 17.49 11.18
C LEU A 257 -0.31 17.62 10.48
N ASP A 258 -1.39 17.62 11.25
CA ASP A 258 -2.79 17.65 10.78
C ASP A 258 -3.14 16.47 9.84
N GLY A 259 -2.67 15.27 10.18
CA GLY A 259 -2.73 14.08 9.35
C GLY A 259 -3.96 13.19 9.52
N GLU A 260 -5.01 13.60 10.23
CA GLU A 260 -6.16 12.76 10.57
C GLU A 260 -6.87 12.18 9.33
N LYS A 261 -6.88 12.95 8.23
CA LYS A 261 -7.46 12.51 6.95
C LYS A 261 -6.43 11.94 5.97
N THR A 262 -5.18 11.73 6.43
CA THR A 262 -4.06 11.31 5.57
C THR A 262 -3.47 9.99 6.02
N VAL A 263 -3.35 9.76 7.34
CA VAL A 263 -2.76 8.52 7.88
C VAL A 263 -3.70 7.35 7.71
N ALA A 264 -3.17 6.22 7.23
CA ALA A 264 -3.88 4.96 7.08
C ALA A 264 -2.96 3.77 7.37
N LEU A 265 -3.42 2.53 7.13
CA LEU A 265 -2.59 1.33 7.17
C LEU A 265 -1.95 1.06 5.80
N GLY A 266 -0.72 0.56 5.80
CA GLY A 266 0.01 0.12 4.62
C GLY A 266 1.11 -0.85 5.05
N GLY A 267 0.68 -2.04 5.51
CA GLY A 267 1.47 -2.91 6.37
C GLY A 267 2.71 -3.51 5.73
N ASP A 268 2.84 -3.47 4.40
CA ASP A 268 3.93 -4.13 3.67
C ASP A 268 4.00 -5.64 3.98
N LEU A 269 2.80 -6.19 4.20
CA LEU A 269 2.64 -7.58 4.60
C LEU A 269 3.05 -8.51 3.46
N ASP A 270 3.82 -9.55 3.77
CA ASP A 270 4.47 -10.46 2.82
C ASP A 270 5.60 -9.81 1.98
N GLY A 271 5.83 -8.49 2.10
CA GLY A 271 6.91 -7.76 1.42
C GLY A 271 8.15 -7.53 2.29
N CYS A 272 8.15 -7.98 3.53
CA CYS A 272 9.24 -7.78 4.47
C CYS A 272 9.51 -9.01 5.35
N GLU A 273 10.75 -9.11 5.85
CA GLU A 273 11.22 -10.27 6.65
C GLU A 273 10.75 -10.23 8.11
N ALA A 274 10.51 -9.03 8.66
CA ALA A 274 10.21 -8.84 10.07
C ALA A 274 9.18 -7.74 10.29
N LEU A 275 8.06 -8.08 10.89
CA LEU A 275 7.02 -7.12 11.29
C LEU A 275 7.32 -6.58 12.70
N ALA A 276 7.14 -5.27 12.88
CA ALA A 276 7.26 -4.60 14.17
C ALA A 276 6.12 -5.01 15.14
N ALA A 277 6.23 -4.60 16.39
CA ALA A 277 5.21 -4.74 17.43
C ALA A 277 4.79 -6.20 17.72
N GLY A 278 5.64 -7.18 17.38
CA GLY A 278 5.33 -8.59 17.54
C GLY A 278 4.19 -9.07 16.67
N PHE A 279 3.94 -8.40 15.53
CA PHE A 279 2.97 -8.86 14.55
C PHE A 279 3.49 -10.06 13.79
N SER A 280 2.59 -10.93 13.40
CA SER A 280 2.86 -12.11 12.56
C SER A 280 1.96 -12.17 11.32
N GLY A 281 1.16 -11.13 11.10
CA GLY A 281 0.31 -10.99 9.93
C GLY A 281 -0.98 -10.23 10.21
N VAL A 282 -1.91 -10.30 9.27
CA VAL A 282 -3.20 -9.57 9.28
C VAL A 282 -3.99 -9.75 10.57
N GLN A 283 -3.90 -10.91 11.21
CA GLN A 283 -4.62 -11.20 12.47
C GLN A 283 -4.22 -10.31 13.64
N ASP A 284 -3.05 -9.68 13.58
CA ASP A 284 -2.49 -8.90 14.69
C ASP A 284 -2.75 -7.40 14.58
N VAL A 285 -3.22 -6.92 13.42
CA VAL A 285 -3.47 -5.47 13.20
C VAL A 285 -4.49 -4.90 14.18
N ALA A 286 -5.43 -5.72 14.67
CA ALA A 286 -6.35 -5.31 15.74
C ALA A 286 -5.64 -4.84 17.02
N LYS A 287 -4.42 -5.32 17.31
CA LYS A 287 -3.62 -4.88 18.45
C LYS A 287 -3.26 -3.39 18.35
N LEU A 288 -2.96 -2.91 17.13
CA LEU A 288 -2.69 -1.48 16.91
C LEU A 288 -3.93 -0.63 17.13
N TYR A 289 -5.09 -1.07 16.61
CA TYR A 289 -6.37 -0.39 16.85
C TYR A 289 -6.66 -0.26 18.34
N GLN A 290 -6.56 -1.36 19.08
CA GLN A 290 -6.81 -1.42 20.51
C GLN A 290 -5.81 -0.57 21.31
N ALA A 291 -4.52 -0.60 20.94
CA ALA A 291 -3.50 0.24 21.59
C ALA A 291 -3.77 1.75 21.40
N LEU A 292 -4.26 2.16 20.23
CA LEU A 292 -4.68 3.55 20.00
C LEU A 292 -5.97 3.89 20.78
N GLU A 293 -6.94 2.98 20.84
CA GLU A 293 -8.17 3.13 21.63
C GLU A 293 -7.84 3.29 23.13
N GLU A 294 -6.95 2.48 23.68
CA GLU A 294 -6.47 2.55 25.07
C GLU A 294 -5.77 3.89 25.39
N ARG A 295 -5.11 4.51 24.40
CA ARG A 295 -4.52 5.85 24.49
C ARG A 295 -5.55 6.98 24.44
N GLY A 296 -6.83 6.65 24.23
CA GLY A 296 -7.93 7.61 24.22
C GLY A 296 -8.19 8.29 22.88
N TYR A 297 -7.65 7.77 21.78
CA TYR A 297 -8.00 8.30 20.46
C TYR A 297 -9.48 8.09 20.17
N PRO A 298 -10.18 9.12 19.62
CA PRO A 298 -11.61 9.03 19.38
C PRO A 298 -11.92 8.03 18.27
N GLN A 299 -13.06 7.34 18.41
CA GLN A 299 -13.53 6.31 17.46
C GLN A 299 -13.56 6.83 16.02
N THR A 300 -13.91 8.09 15.80
CA THR A 300 -13.94 8.70 14.47
C THR A 300 -12.57 8.76 13.81
N LEU A 301 -11.50 9.00 14.59
CA LEU A 301 -10.13 9.00 14.08
C LEU A 301 -9.67 7.56 13.77
N LEU A 302 -10.00 6.60 14.64
CA LEU A 302 -9.69 5.20 14.39
C LEU A 302 -10.38 4.68 13.11
N GLU A 303 -11.66 5.05 12.91
CA GLU A 303 -12.38 4.77 11.67
C GLU A 303 -11.71 5.40 10.44
N ASP A 304 -11.16 6.62 10.57
CA ASP A 304 -10.45 7.28 9.49
C ASP A 304 -9.16 6.54 9.14
N ILE A 305 -8.33 6.21 10.13
CA ILE A 305 -7.03 5.52 9.94
C ILE A 305 -7.23 4.11 9.38
N PHE A 306 -8.18 3.35 9.92
CA PHE A 306 -8.34 1.93 9.60
C PHE A 306 -9.29 1.66 8.43
N TRP A 307 -9.97 2.72 7.90
CA TRP A 307 -10.93 2.53 6.80
C TRP A 307 -11.10 3.76 5.91
N ASN A 308 -11.59 4.89 6.46
CA ASN A 308 -12.15 5.95 5.64
C ASN A 308 -11.10 6.64 4.76
N ASN A 309 -9.85 6.76 5.20
CA ASN A 309 -8.81 7.46 4.47
C ASN A 309 -8.48 6.75 3.15
N TRP A 310 -8.36 5.42 3.13
CA TRP A 310 -8.26 4.66 1.88
C TRP A 310 -9.57 4.64 1.09
N ARG A 311 -10.70 4.47 1.79
CA ARG A 311 -12.01 4.36 1.13
C ARG A 311 -12.35 5.61 0.31
N ARG A 312 -11.99 6.81 0.76
CA ARG A 312 -12.38 8.09 0.12
C ARG A 312 -11.64 8.39 -1.19
N ILE A 313 -10.51 7.74 -1.47
CA ILE A 313 -9.72 8.00 -2.68
C ILE A 313 -10.16 7.14 -3.87
N LEU A 314 -11.05 6.20 -3.64
CA LEU A 314 -11.64 5.30 -4.61
C LEU A 314 -13.00 5.87 -5.09
#